data_0f68c952d1f834b7517546bc638cb6d2
#
_entry.id   0f68c952d1f834b7517546bc638cb6d2
#
_cell.length_a   1.000
_cell.length_b   1.000
_cell.length_c   1.000
_cell.angle_alpha   90.00
_cell.angle_beta   90.00
_cell.angle_gamma   90.00
#
_symmetry.space_group_name_H-M   'P 1'
#
loop_
_entity.id
_entity.type
_entity.pdbx_description
1 polymer ?
#
loop_
_entity_poly.entity_id
_entity_poly.type
_entity_poly.pdbx_seq_one_letter_code
_entity_poly.pdbx_strand_id
1 'polypeptide(L)' 'MYNLQEDTYEQLKVKKGDSTIFLKSGVPIRGQILSTDKFTVLVMVHGKQQLVYKQAISTIIS' A
#
# COMPACT_ATOMS: atom_id res chain seq x y z
N MET A 1 2.78 0.21 21.29
CA MET A 1 3.33 -0.65 20.25
C MET A 1 3.72 0.17 19.04
N TYR A 2 4.84 -0.14 18.46
CA TYR A 2 5.32 0.58 17.30
C TYR A 2 4.41 0.36 16.10
N ASN A 3 4.05 1.45 15.41
CA ASN A 3 3.16 1.36 14.26
C ASN A 3 3.98 1.24 12.98
N LEU A 4 4.43 0.04 12.71
CA LEU A 4 5.25 -0.23 11.54
C LEU A 4 4.54 0.09 10.24
N GLN A 5 3.23 -0.09 10.20
CA GLN A 5 2.46 0.09 8.97
C GLN A 5 2.47 1.52 8.49
N GLU A 6 2.27 2.47 9.38
CA GLU A 6 2.26 3.88 8.98
C GLU A 6 3.61 4.33 8.47
N ASP A 7 4.68 3.95 9.16
CA ASP A 7 6.02 4.30 8.72
C ASP A 7 6.34 3.67 7.37
N THR A 8 5.94 2.42 7.17
CA THR A 8 6.17 1.73 5.91
C THR A 8 5.45 2.43 4.77
N TYR A 9 4.19 2.81 4.96
CA TYR A 9 3.43 3.50 3.93
C TYR A 9 4.08 4.83 3.56
N GLU A 10 4.53 5.58 4.54
CA GLU A 10 5.18 6.86 4.29
C GLU A 10 6.47 6.67 3.50
N GLN A 11 7.26 5.68 3.85
CA GLN A 11 8.50 5.39 3.14
C GLN A 11 8.23 4.99 1.70
N LEU A 12 7.24 4.14 1.46
CA LEU A 12 6.93 3.68 0.13
C LEU A 12 6.36 4.80 -0.74
N LYS A 13 5.63 5.72 -0.15
CA LYS A 13 5.10 6.87 -0.87
C LYS A 13 6.22 7.74 -1.43
N VAL A 14 7.34 7.83 -0.74
CA VAL A 14 8.48 8.63 -1.18
C VAL A 14 9.29 7.92 -2.24
N LYS A 15 9.30 6.60 -2.21
CA LYS A 15 10.04 5.80 -3.20
C LYS A 15 9.29 5.76 -4.51
N LYS A 16 9.99 5.98 -5.59
CA LYS A 16 9.42 5.83 -6.93
C LYS A 16 9.62 4.39 -7.37
N GLY A 17 8.56 3.76 -7.83
CA GLY A 17 8.60 2.39 -8.28
C GLY A 17 7.43 1.59 -7.77
N ASP A 18 7.35 0.34 -8.23
CA ASP A 18 6.24 -0.51 -7.88
C ASP A 18 6.44 -1.16 -6.53
N SER A 19 5.33 -1.35 -5.83
CA SER A 19 5.28 -2.09 -4.58
C SER A 19 4.25 -3.20 -4.72
N THR A 20 4.40 -4.26 -3.95
CA THR A 20 3.41 -5.32 -3.92
C THR A 20 2.71 -5.30 -2.57
N ILE A 21 1.38 -5.17 -2.62
CA ILE A 21 0.55 -5.16 -1.43
C ILE A 21 -0.17 -6.49 -1.36
N PHE A 22 0.06 -7.25 -0.29
CA PHE A 22 -0.64 -8.51 -0.07
C PHE A 22 -1.82 -8.26 0.85
N LEU A 23 -3.00 -8.61 0.37
CA LEU A 23 -4.21 -8.53 1.18
C LEU A 23 -4.29 -9.72 2.12
N LYS A 24 -5.09 -9.58 3.18
CA LYS A 24 -5.29 -10.68 4.13
C LYS A 24 -5.94 -11.89 3.46
N SER A 25 -6.65 -11.68 2.38
CA SER A 25 -7.24 -12.76 1.59
C SER A 25 -6.20 -13.51 0.74
N GLY A 26 -4.96 -13.03 0.68
CA GLY A 26 -3.91 -13.63 -0.11
C GLY A 26 -3.76 -13.05 -1.51
N VAL A 27 -4.58 -12.08 -1.87
CA VAL A 27 -4.54 -11.45 -3.19
C VAL A 27 -3.41 -10.43 -3.22
N PRO A 28 -2.49 -10.52 -4.21
CA PRO A 28 -1.46 -9.49 -4.37
C PRO A 28 -1.96 -8.35 -5.25
N ILE A 29 -1.59 -7.12 -4.88
CA ILE A 29 -1.83 -5.94 -5.70
C ILE A 29 -0.46 -5.31 -5.97
N ARG A 30 -0.09 -5.23 -7.24
CA ARG A 30 1.19 -4.65 -7.61
C ARG A 30 0.95 -3.31 -8.29
N GLY A 31 1.55 -2.27 -7.74
CA GLY A 31 1.40 -0.95 -8.28
C GLY A 31 2.21 0.07 -7.50
N GLN A 32 1.97 1.34 -7.81
CA GLN A 32 2.68 2.43 -7.18
C GLN A 32 1.80 3.08 -6.13
N ILE A 33 2.30 3.22 -4.92
CA ILE A 33 1.58 3.89 -3.86
C ILE A 33 1.66 5.40 -4.12
N LEU A 34 0.50 6.02 -4.29
CA LEU A 34 0.41 7.45 -4.59
C LEU A 34 0.25 8.29 -3.33
N SER A 35 -0.56 7.82 -2.41
CA SER A 35 -0.76 8.52 -1.15
C SER A 35 -1.36 7.58 -0.12
N THR A 36 -1.31 7.99 1.13
CA THR A 36 -1.92 7.24 2.21
C THR A 36 -2.66 8.20 3.12
N ASP A 37 -3.69 7.70 3.77
CA ASP A 37 -4.33 8.45 4.82
C ASP A 37 -4.49 7.54 6.05
N LYS A 38 -5.36 7.95 6.98
CA LYS A 38 -5.48 7.24 8.24
C LYS A 38 -5.96 5.80 8.07
N PHE A 39 -6.81 5.55 7.07
CA PHE A 39 -7.47 4.25 6.92
C PHE A 39 -7.20 3.59 5.58
N THR A 40 -6.71 4.33 4.59
CA THR A 40 -6.63 3.85 3.23
C THR A 40 -5.29 4.17 2.59
N VAL A 41 -5.01 3.43 1.51
CA VAL A 41 -3.84 3.61 0.67
C VAL A 41 -4.32 3.75 -0.76
N LEU A 42 -3.90 4.81 -1.43
CA LEU A 42 -4.23 5.02 -2.84
C LEU A 42 -3.09 4.47 -3.69
N VAL A 43 -3.43 3.55 -4.58
CA VAL A 43 -2.44 2.82 -5.39
C VAL A 43 -2.77 2.97 -6.86
N MET A 44 -1.76 3.19 -7.69
CA MET A 44 -1.90 3.19 -9.14
C MET A 44 -1.58 1.79 -9.66
N VAL A 45 -2.57 1.13 -10.26
CA VAL A 45 -2.43 -0.23 -10.78
C VAL A 45 -2.87 -0.22 -12.24
N HIS A 46 -1.95 -0.52 -13.14
CA HIS A 46 -2.21 -0.58 -14.59
C HIS A 46 -2.90 0.69 -15.11
N GLY A 47 -2.43 1.84 -14.66
CA GLY A 47 -2.99 3.12 -15.09
C GLY A 47 -4.29 3.52 -14.43
N LYS A 48 -4.76 2.74 -13.46
CA LYS A 48 -5.99 3.02 -12.73
C LYS A 48 -5.69 3.21 -11.25
N GLN A 49 -6.39 4.15 -10.63
CA GLN A 49 -6.25 4.38 -9.20
C GLN A 49 -7.16 3.43 -8.44
N GLN A 50 -6.60 2.79 -7.41
CA GLN A 50 -7.36 1.91 -6.53
C GLN A 50 -7.18 2.35 -5.10
N LEU A 51 -8.27 2.32 -4.34
CA LEU A 51 -8.25 2.66 -2.93
C LEU A 51 -8.33 1.36 -2.14
N VAL A 52 -7.33 1.15 -1.28
CA VAL A 52 -7.24 -0.09 -0.49
C VAL A 52 -7.28 0.26 0.98
N TYR A 53 -8.14 -0.41 1.73
CA TYR A 53 -8.23 -0.19 3.17
C TYR A 53 -7.04 -0.84 3.87
N LYS A 54 -6.42 -0.09 4.78
CA LYS A 54 -5.25 -0.58 5.52
C LYS A 54 -5.56 -1.85 6.30
N GLN A 55 -6.78 -1.96 6.84
CA GLN A 55 -7.16 -3.13 7.62
C GLN A 55 -7.24 -4.41 6.77
N ALA A 56 -7.33 -4.27 5.46
CA ALA A 56 -7.34 -5.42 4.56
C ALA A 56 -5.94 -5.83 4.11
N ILE A 57 -4.92 -5.05 4.48
CA ILE A 57 -3.55 -5.30 4.03
C ILE A 57 -2.84 -6.19 5.05
N SER A 58 -2.20 -7.22 4.54
CA SER A 58 -1.37 -8.12 5.35
C SER A 58 0.09 -7.65 5.36
N THR A 59 0.64 -7.39 4.17
CA THR A 59 2.06 -7.09 4.01
C THR A 59 2.25 -6.21 2.78
N ILE A 60 3.27 -5.38 2.82
CA ILE A 60 3.69 -4.59 1.67
C ILE A 60 5.17 -4.85 1.42
N ILE A 61 5.50 -5.20 0.19
CA ILE A 61 6.87 -5.42 -0.23
C ILE A 61 7.22 -4.38 -1.29
N SER A 62 8.26 -3.62 -1.03
CA SER A 62 8.71 -2.61 -1.99
C SER A 62 9.80 -3.12 -2.92
#